data_bcce418d19c07b4fb5ab9617e7a61e59
#
_entry.id   bcce418d19c07b4fb5ab9617e7a61e59
#
_cell.length_a   1.000
_cell.length_b   1.000
_cell.length_c   1.000
_cell.angle_alpha   90.00
_cell.angle_beta   90.00
_cell.angle_gamma   90.00
#
_symmetry.space_group_name_H-M   'P 1'
#
loop_
_entity.id
_entity.type
_entity.pdbx_description
1 polymer ?
#
loop_
_entity_poly.entity_id
_entity_poly.type
_entity_poly.pdbx_seq_one_letter_code
_entity_poly.pdbx_strand_id
1 'polypeptide(L)'
;MQYIKLGTTGVDVSRICLGCMSFGKPGKENGVFPWAKDYDEAKPIFKKAVDLGINYFDTANVYQMGTSEEITGRLIKEFGLNRDEIVVATKVHFDMRPGKPNGGGSSRKNIMAEIDHSLQRLGLDYVDLYQIHRLDHN
;
A
#
# COMPACT_ATOMS: atom_id res chain seq x y z
N MET A 1 -6.34 20.69 -6.03
CA MET A 1 -6.44 19.85 -4.81
C MET A 1 -6.20 20.69 -3.58
N GLN A 2 -6.88 20.40 -2.46
CA GLN A 2 -6.55 21.00 -1.15
C GLN A 2 -5.66 20.04 -0.37
N TYR A 3 -4.67 20.59 0.32
CA TYR A 3 -3.77 19.83 1.20
C TYR A 3 -4.02 20.21 2.65
N ILE A 4 -3.86 19.23 3.54
CA ILE A 4 -4.00 19.39 4.99
C ILE A 4 -2.85 18.67 5.68
N LYS A 5 -2.60 18.99 6.94
CA LYS A 5 -1.61 18.25 7.73
C LYS A 5 -2.15 16.88 8.13
N LEU A 6 -1.31 15.85 8.00
CA LEU A 6 -1.59 14.52 8.52
C LEU A 6 -1.43 14.53 10.05
N GLY A 7 -2.52 14.79 10.76
CA GLY A 7 -2.48 14.96 12.21
C GLY A 7 -1.51 16.07 12.63
N THR A 8 -0.61 15.75 13.56
CA THR A 8 0.42 16.67 14.08
C THR A 8 1.81 16.42 13.50
N THR A 9 1.92 15.61 12.45
CA THR A 9 3.20 15.17 11.88
C THR A 9 3.93 16.25 11.09
N GLY A 10 3.23 17.30 10.67
CA GLY A 10 3.76 18.31 9.77
C GLY A 10 3.71 17.95 8.28
N VAL A 11 3.40 16.70 7.95
CA VAL A 11 3.32 16.22 6.56
C VAL A 11 2.06 16.73 5.87
N ASP A 12 2.20 17.24 4.65
CA ASP A 12 1.09 17.71 3.82
C ASP A 12 0.52 16.55 2.98
N VAL A 13 -0.77 16.27 3.14
CA VAL A 13 -1.50 15.28 2.35
C VAL A 13 -2.70 15.90 1.64
N SER A 14 -3.01 15.41 0.46
CA SER A 14 -4.28 15.71 -0.20
C SER A 14 -5.44 15.24 0.67
N ARG A 15 -6.53 16.02 0.70
CA ARG A 15 -7.73 15.67 1.48
C ARG A 15 -8.40 14.38 1.02
N ILE A 16 -8.06 13.93 -0.17
CA ILE A 16 -8.50 12.67 -0.74
C ILE A 16 -7.25 11.80 -0.90
N CYS A 17 -7.31 10.59 -0.39
CA CYS A 17 -6.30 9.55 -0.56
C CYS A 17 -6.72 8.58 -1.67
N LEU A 18 -5.78 8.10 -2.46
CA LEU A 18 -6.02 6.97 -3.35
C LEU A 18 -5.84 5.66 -2.59
N GLY A 19 -6.94 4.99 -2.27
CA GLY A 19 -6.91 3.63 -1.75
C GLY A 19 -6.58 2.63 -2.85
N CYS A 20 -5.51 1.87 -2.68
CA CYS A 20 -5.00 0.92 -3.69
C CYS A 20 -5.48 -0.53 -3.44
N MET A 21 -6.44 -0.76 -2.55
CA MET A 21 -6.94 -2.11 -2.26
C MET A 21 -7.49 -2.83 -3.50
N SER A 22 -8.03 -2.08 -4.46
CA SER A 22 -8.55 -2.63 -5.70
C SER A 22 -7.48 -2.90 -6.76
N PHE A 23 -6.23 -2.52 -6.52
CA PHE A 23 -5.14 -2.80 -7.44
C PHE A 23 -4.51 -4.15 -7.09
N GLY A 24 -4.14 -4.90 -8.11
CA GLY A 24 -3.47 -6.17 -7.94
C GLY A 24 -3.89 -7.20 -8.96
N LYS A 25 -3.25 -8.34 -8.93
CA LYS A 25 -3.58 -9.45 -9.82
C LYS A 25 -4.94 -10.04 -9.42
N PRO A 26 -5.95 -9.99 -10.30
CA PRO A 26 -7.25 -10.60 -9.98
C PRO A 26 -7.12 -12.13 -9.87
N GLY A 27 -7.93 -12.72 -8.99
CA GLY A 27 -7.92 -14.17 -8.76
C GLY A 27 -9.05 -14.61 -7.86
N LYS A 28 -9.06 -15.89 -7.50
CA LYS A 28 -10.05 -16.50 -6.61
C LYS A 28 -9.41 -17.19 -5.41
N GLU A 29 -8.10 -17.12 -5.29
CA GLU A 29 -7.35 -17.67 -4.17
C GLU A 29 -7.65 -16.87 -2.88
N ASN A 30 -7.36 -17.47 -1.75
CA ASN A 30 -7.55 -16.83 -0.45
C ASN A 30 -6.73 -15.51 -0.37
N GLY A 31 -7.40 -14.42 0.00
CA GLY A 31 -6.79 -13.08 0.07
C GLY A 31 -6.68 -12.34 -1.27
N VAL A 32 -7.19 -12.94 -2.36
CA VAL A 32 -7.22 -12.34 -3.70
C VAL A 32 -8.67 -12.19 -4.14
N PHE A 33 -9.00 -11.05 -4.76
CA PHE A 33 -10.37 -10.75 -5.18
C PHE A 33 -10.49 -10.72 -6.70
N PRO A 34 -11.57 -11.29 -7.26
CA PRO A 34 -11.78 -11.33 -8.73
C PRO A 34 -12.09 -9.95 -9.33
N TRP A 35 -12.50 -8.99 -8.51
CA TRP A 35 -12.79 -7.60 -8.91
C TRP A 35 -11.55 -6.70 -8.89
N ALA A 36 -10.39 -7.22 -8.51
CA ALA A 36 -9.15 -6.45 -8.51
C ALA A 36 -8.82 -5.98 -9.93
N LYS A 37 -8.18 -4.83 -10.00
CA LYS A 37 -7.71 -4.20 -11.21
C LYS A 37 -6.24 -4.55 -11.42
N ASP A 38 -5.95 -5.21 -12.52
CA ASP A 38 -4.57 -5.46 -12.89
C ASP A 38 -3.82 -4.15 -13.23
N TYR A 39 -2.58 -4.28 -13.62
CA TYR A 39 -1.74 -3.12 -13.89
C TYR A 39 -2.32 -2.20 -14.97
N ASP A 40 -2.82 -2.75 -16.07
CA ASP A 40 -3.33 -1.96 -17.20
C ASP A 40 -4.63 -1.24 -16.86
N GLU A 41 -5.48 -1.87 -16.06
CA GLU A 41 -6.72 -1.26 -15.53
C GLU A 41 -6.45 -0.24 -14.43
N ALA A 42 -5.45 -0.48 -13.56
CA ALA A 42 -5.07 0.40 -12.46
C ALA A 42 -4.40 1.69 -12.96
N LYS A 43 -3.59 1.60 -14.01
CA LYS A 43 -2.77 2.70 -14.53
C LYS A 43 -3.58 3.97 -14.88
N PRO A 44 -4.68 3.94 -15.63
CA PRO A 44 -5.46 5.14 -15.92
C PRO A 44 -6.12 5.74 -14.65
N ILE A 45 -6.51 4.92 -13.68
CA ILE A 45 -7.08 5.37 -12.41
C ILE A 45 -6.00 6.11 -11.60
N PHE A 46 -4.83 5.51 -11.47
CA PHE A 46 -3.70 6.09 -10.76
C PHE A 46 -3.25 7.40 -11.42
N LYS A 47 -3.12 7.39 -12.76
CA LYS A 47 -2.80 8.61 -13.51
C LYS A 47 -3.80 9.74 -13.23
N LYS A 48 -5.10 9.43 -13.27
CA LYS A 48 -6.14 10.42 -12.99
C LYS A 48 -6.03 10.98 -11.59
N ALA A 49 -5.71 10.17 -10.60
CA ALA A 49 -5.48 10.61 -9.22
C ALA A 49 -4.31 11.60 -9.14
N VAL A 50 -3.18 11.27 -9.78
CA VAL A 50 -2.00 12.14 -9.85
C VAL A 50 -2.32 13.46 -10.55
N ASP A 51 -3.00 13.41 -11.71
CA ASP A 51 -3.39 14.61 -12.48
C ASP A 51 -4.32 15.54 -11.67
N LEU A 52 -5.10 15.01 -10.74
CA LEU A 52 -5.94 15.76 -9.81
C LEU A 52 -5.18 16.31 -8.59
N GLY A 53 -3.90 15.99 -8.44
CA GLY A 53 -3.05 16.42 -7.36
C GLY A 53 -3.16 15.58 -6.09
N ILE A 54 -3.64 14.32 -6.19
CA ILE A 54 -3.56 13.38 -5.08
C ILE A 54 -2.09 13.00 -4.89
N ASN A 55 -1.59 13.19 -3.67
CA ASN A 55 -0.23 12.84 -3.29
C ASN A 55 -0.16 11.75 -2.20
N TYR A 56 -1.30 11.19 -1.81
CA TYR A 56 -1.39 10.19 -0.75
C TYR A 56 -1.94 8.88 -1.32
N PHE A 57 -1.13 7.81 -1.20
CA PHE A 57 -1.42 6.46 -1.72
C PHE A 57 -1.42 5.46 -0.56
N ASP A 58 -2.53 4.75 -0.36
CA ASP A 58 -2.72 3.81 0.75
C ASP A 58 -2.88 2.38 0.23
N THR A 59 -1.95 1.51 0.57
CA THR A 59 -1.99 0.08 0.27
C THR A 59 -1.85 -0.76 1.54
N ALA A 60 -1.66 -2.06 1.42
CA ALA A 60 -1.35 -2.99 2.50
C ALA A 60 -0.67 -4.24 1.94
N ASN A 61 0.12 -4.92 2.77
CA ASN A 61 0.78 -6.16 2.39
C ASN A 61 -0.20 -7.24 1.91
N VAL A 62 -1.38 -7.34 2.55
CA VAL A 62 -2.38 -8.35 2.25
C VAL A 62 -3.19 -8.07 0.98
N TYR A 63 -3.22 -6.82 0.48
CA TYR A 63 -4.04 -6.50 -0.68
C TYR A 63 -3.56 -7.27 -1.91
N GLN A 64 -4.43 -8.18 -2.37
CA GLN A 64 -4.13 -9.12 -3.45
C GLN A 64 -2.82 -9.88 -3.21
N MET A 65 -2.54 -10.26 -1.95
CA MET A 65 -1.34 -10.98 -1.52
C MET A 65 -0.04 -10.31 -1.96
N GLY A 66 0.02 -8.98 -1.82
CA GLY A 66 1.19 -8.15 -2.10
C GLY A 66 1.21 -7.51 -3.50
N THR A 67 0.41 -8.00 -4.45
CA THR A 67 0.44 -7.45 -5.82
C THR A 67 -0.11 -6.02 -5.91
N SER A 68 -0.90 -5.57 -4.93
CA SER A 68 -1.28 -4.16 -4.80
C SER A 68 -0.07 -3.26 -4.55
N GLU A 69 0.84 -3.67 -3.67
CA GLU A 69 2.10 -2.95 -3.42
C GLU A 69 3.00 -2.93 -4.66
N GLU A 70 3.12 -4.06 -5.37
CA GLU A 70 3.90 -4.15 -6.61
C GLU A 70 3.39 -3.19 -7.70
N ILE A 71 2.07 -3.17 -7.93
CA ILE A 71 1.45 -2.26 -8.90
C ILE A 71 1.61 -0.81 -8.47
N THR A 72 1.36 -0.48 -7.21
CA THR A 72 1.49 0.88 -6.68
C THR A 72 2.92 1.39 -6.85
N GLY A 73 3.92 0.62 -6.44
CA GLY A 73 5.33 0.98 -6.57
C GLY A 73 5.76 1.15 -8.03
N ARG A 74 5.32 0.25 -8.91
CA ARG A 74 5.58 0.35 -10.35
C ARG A 74 4.99 1.61 -10.96
N LEU A 75 3.76 1.99 -10.57
CA LEU A 75 3.10 3.20 -11.08
C LEU A 75 3.77 4.47 -10.56
N ILE A 76 4.18 4.51 -9.28
CA ILE A 76 4.97 5.62 -8.72
C ILE A 76 6.22 5.85 -9.55
N LYS A 77 6.96 4.79 -9.85
CA LYS A 77 8.18 4.84 -10.65
C LYS A 77 7.90 5.24 -12.10
N GLU A 78 6.90 4.65 -12.74
CA GLU A 78 6.58 4.91 -14.15
C GLU A 78 6.14 6.35 -14.40
N PHE A 79 5.36 6.93 -13.48
CA PHE A 79 4.95 8.33 -13.58
C PHE A 79 6.01 9.31 -13.06
N GLY A 80 7.18 8.83 -12.64
CA GLY A 80 8.30 9.66 -12.19
C GLY A 80 7.93 10.56 -11.00
N LEU A 81 7.09 10.05 -10.08
CA LEU A 81 6.67 10.86 -8.93
C LEU A 81 7.86 11.11 -8.01
N ASN A 82 8.05 12.38 -7.65
CA ASN A 82 9.08 12.76 -6.69
C ASN A 82 8.74 12.18 -5.31
N ARG A 83 9.61 11.33 -4.77
CA ARG A 83 9.39 10.64 -3.49
C ARG A 83 9.21 11.59 -2.32
N ASP A 84 9.84 12.77 -2.35
CA ASP A 84 9.72 13.80 -1.30
C ASP A 84 8.37 14.53 -1.31
N GLU A 85 7.60 14.41 -2.38
CA GLU A 85 6.33 15.13 -2.56
C GLU A 85 5.11 14.24 -2.34
N ILE A 86 5.30 12.92 -2.24
CA ILE A 86 4.22 11.96 -2.07
C ILE A 86 4.27 11.28 -0.71
N VAL A 87 3.11 10.81 -0.27
CA VAL A 87 2.94 10.01 0.95
C VAL A 87 2.50 8.62 0.57
N VAL A 88 3.28 7.62 0.94
CA VAL A 88 2.99 6.20 0.71
C VAL A 88 2.75 5.52 2.05
N ALA A 89 1.58 4.93 2.19
CA ALA A 89 1.20 4.15 3.37
C ALA A 89 1.05 2.68 3.02
N THR A 90 1.49 1.81 3.91
CA THR A 90 1.17 0.38 3.88
C THR A 90 0.79 -0.13 5.26
N LYS A 91 0.35 -1.40 5.33
CA LYS A 91 -0.19 -1.96 6.57
C LYS A 91 0.28 -3.40 6.75
N VAL A 92 0.29 -3.83 8.02
CA VAL A 92 0.63 -5.19 8.43
C VAL A 92 -0.42 -5.74 9.39
N HIS A 93 -0.67 -7.00 9.36
CA HIS A 93 -1.39 -7.82 10.34
C HIS A 93 -1.75 -9.20 9.77
N PHE A 94 -2.40 -9.23 8.59
CA PHE A 94 -2.92 -10.47 8.03
C PHE A 94 -1.81 -11.44 7.67
N ASP A 95 -2.17 -12.74 7.63
CA ASP A 95 -1.23 -13.81 7.34
C ASP A 95 -0.81 -13.78 5.86
N MET A 96 0.46 -13.48 5.63
CA MET A 96 1.09 -13.48 4.30
C MET A 96 1.74 -14.83 3.95
N ARG A 97 1.81 -15.75 4.92
CA ARG A 97 2.42 -17.07 4.78
C ARG A 97 1.53 -18.13 5.44
N PRO A 98 0.33 -18.39 4.89
CA PRO A 98 -0.64 -19.28 5.48
C PRO A 98 -0.06 -20.65 5.88
N GLY A 99 -0.35 -21.07 7.10
CA GLY A 99 0.13 -22.32 7.66
C GLY A 99 1.60 -22.32 8.12
N LYS A 100 2.27 -21.17 8.11
CA LYS A 100 3.63 -21.04 8.65
C LYS A 100 3.63 -20.29 9.98
N PRO A 101 4.48 -20.67 10.95
CA PRO A 101 4.66 -19.90 12.18
C PRO A 101 5.11 -18.46 11.86
N ASN A 102 4.57 -17.51 12.60
CA ASN A 102 4.85 -16.07 12.44
C ASN A 102 4.50 -15.52 11.04
N GLY A 103 3.52 -16.11 10.36
CA GLY A 103 3.08 -15.66 9.03
C GLY A 103 2.27 -14.38 9.04
N GLY A 104 1.71 -14.00 10.20
CA GLY A 104 0.85 -12.83 10.39
C GLY A 104 0.87 -12.33 11.83
N GLY A 105 -0.10 -11.47 12.18
CA GLY A 105 -0.26 -10.85 13.48
C GLY A 105 0.57 -9.59 13.67
N SER A 106 0.49 -9.03 14.88
CA SER A 106 1.14 -7.76 15.24
C SER A 106 2.35 -7.92 16.16
N SER A 107 2.96 -9.11 16.17
CA SER A 107 4.22 -9.31 16.89
C SER A 107 5.31 -8.41 16.29
N ARG A 108 6.23 -7.93 17.14
CA ARG A 108 7.39 -7.15 16.67
C ARG A 108 8.16 -7.88 15.56
N LYS A 109 8.28 -9.21 15.67
CA LYS A 109 8.97 -10.03 14.65
C LYS A 109 8.28 -9.93 13.29
N ASN A 110 6.95 -10.06 13.25
CA ASN A 110 6.18 -9.98 12.00
C ASN A 110 6.17 -8.55 11.45
N ILE A 111 5.96 -7.54 12.31
CA ILE A 111 5.99 -6.13 11.89
C ILE A 111 7.30 -5.79 11.19
N MET A 112 8.44 -6.16 11.77
CA MET A 112 9.76 -5.86 11.21
C MET A 112 10.04 -6.65 9.92
N ALA A 113 9.66 -7.92 9.88
CA ALA A 113 9.86 -8.74 8.66
C ALA A 113 8.96 -8.27 7.51
N GLU A 114 7.71 -7.93 7.79
CA GLU A 114 6.76 -7.55 6.75
C GLU A 114 7.02 -6.16 6.18
N ILE A 115 7.61 -5.21 6.93
CA ILE A 115 8.00 -3.93 6.32
C ILE A 115 9.10 -4.13 5.28
N ASP A 116 10.08 -4.99 5.54
CA ASP A 116 11.13 -5.28 4.56
C ASP A 116 10.54 -5.90 3.28
N HIS A 117 9.61 -6.84 3.41
CA HIS A 117 8.91 -7.42 2.27
C HIS A 117 8.04 -6.39 1.52
N SER A 118 7.35 -5.49 2.23
CA SER A 118 6.55 -4.43 1.64
C SER A 118 7.41 -3.45 0.85
N LEU A 119 8.55 -3.03 1.40
CA LEU A 119 9.50 -2.16 0.71
C LEU A 119 10.05 -2.80 -0.57
N GLN A 120 10.35 -4.10 -0.54
CA GLN A 120 10.76 -4.84 -1.73
C GLN A 120 9.67 -4.85 -2.81
N ARG A 121 8.39 -5.12 -2.45
CA ARG A 121 7.27 -5.12 -3.39
C ARG A 121 6.99 -3.73 -3.96
N LEU A 122 7.03 -2.69 -3.11
CA LEU A 122 6.88 -1.29 -3.52
C LEU A 122 8.07 -0.79 -4.35
N GLY A 123 9.27 -1.38 -4.19
CA GLY A 123 10.49 -0.87 -4.79
C GLY A 123 10.89 0.50 -4.23
N LEU A 124 10.66 0.72 -2.94
CA LEU A 124 10.94 1.95 -2.21
C LEU A 124 11.87 1.69 -1.03
N ASP A 125 12.62 2.70 -0.61
CA ASP A 125 13.54 2.62 0.54
C ASP A 125 12.82 2.85 1.87
N TYR A 126 11.68 3.54 1.87
CA TYR A 126 10.85 3.79 3.05
C TYR A 126 9.38 4.01 2.68
N VAL A 127 8.49 3.86 3.67
CA VAL A 127 7.11 4.33 3.64
C VAL A 127 6.95 5.48 4.63
N ASP A 128 5.98 6.36 4.39
CA ASP A 128 5.72 7.51 5.26
C ASP A 128 4.82 7.14 6.42
N LEU A 129 3.94 6.17 6.21
CA LEU A 129 3.01 5.67 7.22
C LEU A 129 2.96 4.15 7.19
N TYR A 130 3.29 3.52 8.33
CA TYR A 130 3.18 2.08 8.53
C TYR A 130 2.12 1.79 9.58
N GLN A 131 1.06 1.09 9.19
CA GLN A 131 -0.15 0.94 9.99
C GLN A 131 -0.34 -0.50 10.47
N ILE A 132 -0.84 -0.65 11.68
CA ILE A 132 -1.42 -1.92 12.14
C ILE A 132 -2.83 -2.02 11.56
N HIS A 133 -3.05 -2.99 10.68
CA HIS A 133 -4.28 -3.11 9.90
C HIS A 133 -5.49 -3.52 10.76
N ARG A 134 -5.26 -4.30 11.81
CA ARG A 134 -6.25 -4.77 12.77
C ARG A 134 -5.64 -4.88 14.15
N LEU A 135 -6.45 -4.73 15.17
CA LEU A 135 -6.03 -5.08 16.53
C LEU A 135 -5.70 -6.57 16.60
N ASP A 136 -4.60 -6.89 17.27
CA ASP A 136 -4.21 -8.24 17.60
C ASP A 136 -4.56 -8.49 19.07
N HIS A 137 -5.35 -9.50 19.32
CA HIS A 137 -5.84 -9.85 20.67
C HIS A 137 -5.05 -11.02 21.30
N ASN A 138 -3.96 -11.45 20.66
CA ASN A 138 -3.13 -12.57 21.13
C ASN A 138 -1.87 -12.07 21.82
#